data_4c6e5cf4bb47ea7497bd1b3848ca7e96
#
_entry.id   4c6e5cf4bb47ea7497bd1b3848ca7e96
#
_cell.length_a   1.000
_cell.length_b   1.000
_cell.length_c   1.000
_cell.angle_alpha   90.00
_cell.angle_beta   90.00
_cell.angle_gamma   90.00
#
_symmetry.space_group_name_H-M   'P 1'
#
loop_
_entity.id
_entity.type
_entity.pdbx_description
1 polymer ?
#
loop_
_entity_poly.entity_id
_entity_poly.type
_entity_poly.pdbx_seq_one_letter_code
_entity_poly.pdbx_strand_id
1 'polypeptide(L)'
;MANCGESKKRVVVLGGGMAGSLVAKTLQYSADVTLIDPKEYFEITWANLRTTVEPSFGERTVINHRDYLVNGRILTSSATNVTENEVVTADDHVVPYDYLVVATGHVEPVPQTRTERLNHYQKENQKIKSAKSILIVGGGPSGVELAGEIAVDFPDKKLTLVHKGSRLLEFIGPKAADKALNWLKAHRVEVKLGQSVDLRNVSDEGTYATSAGETIQADCHFLCIGIPLGSAWLRESILKDKLDNRGRLMVDENLLVKGHKNIFAIGDITDIPEAKQGYLAQKHALVTAKNINLLMDGQKESKLATYQPGSAIAIVSLGRKEAVAQFPFVTISGCIPGKIKSKDLFVTKTRKDRGLDSGIPSSKNKCS
;
A
#
# COMPACT_ATOMS: atom_id res chain seq x y z
N MET A 1 -30.52 16.65 -34.64
CA MET A 1 -30.76 17.33 -33.34
C MET A 1 -29.53 16.99 -32.50
N ALA A 2 -28.70 17.96 -32.24
CA ALA A 2 -27.51 17.76 -31.41
C ALA A 2 -27.98 17.50 -29.97
N ASN A 3 -27.65 16.34 -29.42
CA ASN A 3 -27.85 16.06 -28.01
C ASN A 3 -27.11 17.14 -27.22
N CYS A 4 -27.86 17.95 -26.51
CA CYS A 4 -27.33 18.89 -25.53
C CYS A 4 -26.70 18.04 -24.47
N GLY A 5 -25.34 17.99 -24.43
CA GLY A 5 -24.60 17.05 -23.60
C GLY A 5 -24.91 17.27 -22.13
N GLU A 6 -25.53 16.27 -21.51
CA GLU A 6 -25.58 16.20 -20.04
C GLU A 6 -24.13 16.32 -19.52
N SER A 7 -23.91 17.27 -18.62
CA SER A 7 -22.59 17.43 -17.98
C SER A 7 -22.23 16.13 -17.26
N LYS A 8 -21.02 15.63 -17.47
CA LYS A 8 -20.55 14.42 -16.80
C LYS A 8 -20.68 14.57 -15.27
N LYS A 9 -21.06 13.48 -14.60
CA LYS A 9 -21.10 13.43 -13.13
C LYS A 9 -19.69 13.61 -12.55
N ARG A 10 -19.61 14.40 -11.49
CA ARG A 10 -18.35 14.70 -10.78
C ARG A 10 -18.06 13.58 -9.80
N VAL A 11 -16.92 12.95 -9.97
CA VAL A 11 -16.43 11.90 -9.06
C VAL A 11 -15.15 12.38 -8.39
N VAL A 12 -15.19 12.54 -7.07
CA VAL A 12 -14.01 12.90 -6.28
C VAL A 12 -13.43 11.65 -5.64
N VAL A 13 -12.12 11.43 -5.79
CA VAL A 13 -11.38 10.31 -5.20
C VAL A 13 -10.36 10.86 -4.22
N LEU A 14 -10.47 10.47 -2.94
CA LEU A 14 -9.54 10.87 -1.88
C LEU A 14 -8.51 9.77 -1.64
N GLY A 15 -7.25 10.08 -1.96
CA GLY A 15 -6.12 9.17 -1.86
C GLY A 15 -5.82 8.45 -3.18
N GLY A 16 -4.62 8.64 -3.70
CA GLY A 16 -4.10 8.06 -4.94
C GLY A 16 -3.30 6.77 -4.74
N GLY A 17 -3.58 5.99 -3.67
CA GLY A 17 -2.95 4.70 -3.40
C GLY A 17 -3.41 3.57 -4.33
N MET A 18 -3.23 2.32 -3.89
CA MET A 18 -3.52 1.12 -4.71
C MET A 18 -4.97 1.07 -5.22
N ALA A 19 -5.94 1.48 -4.41
CA ALA A 19 -7.35 1.48 -4.79
C ALA A 19 -7.75 2.76 -5.54
N GLY A 20 -7.46 3.93 -4.97
CA GLY A 20 -7.94 5.21 -5.52
C GLY A 20 -7.35 5.52 -6.90
N SER A 21 -6.06 5.24 -7.14
CA SER A 21 -5.47 5.39 -8.46
C SER A 21 -6.16 4.53 -9.53
N LEU A 22 -6.61 3.33 -9.17
CA LEU A 22 -7.30 2.43 -10.10
C LEU A 22 -8.74 2.89 -10.38
N VAL A 23 -9.47 3.36 -9.35
CA VAL A 23 -10.81 3.96 -9.54
C VAL A 23 -10.72 5.17 -10.44
N ALA A 24 -9.84 6.14 -10.13
CA ALA A 24 -9.66 7.35 -10.92
C ALA A 24 -9.32 7.02 -12.38
N LYS A 25 -8.35 6.11 -12.60
CA LYS A 25 -8.00 5.62 -13.93
C LYS A 25 -9.19 5.00 -14.66
N THR A 26 -10.00 4.21 -13.98
CA THR A 26 -11.12 3.48 -14.60
C THR A 26 -12.25 4.42 -15.01
N LEU A 27 -12.54 5.44 -14.20
CA LEU A 27 -13.67 6.35 -14.41
C LEU A 27 -13.35 7.59 -15.26
N GLN A 28 -12.08 7.88 -15.55
CA GLN A 28 -11.66 9.15 -16.16
C GLN A 28 -12.32 9.50 -17.50
N TYR A 29 -12.88 8.53 -18.21
CA TYR A 29 -13.57 8.79 -19.49
C TYR A 29 -15.10 8.80 -19.35
N SER A 30 -15.65 8.17 -18.32
CA SER A 30 -17.09 8.13 -18.06
C SER A 30 -17.57 9.25 -17.13
N ALA A 31 -16.71 9.82 -16.31
CA ALA A 31 -17.02 10.87 -15.33
C ALA A 31 -16.04 12.05 -15.42
N ASP A 32 -16.39 13.17 -14.76
CA ASP A 32 -15.46 14.27 -14.44
C ASP A 32 -14.74 13.90 -13.13
N VAL A 33 -13.55 13.34 -13.26
CA VAL A 33 -12.79 12.79 -12.13
C VAL A 33 -11.85 13.83 -11.56
N THR A 34 -11.90 14.04 -10.24
CA THR A 34 -10.89 14.77 -9.46
C THR A 34 -10.25 13.82 -8.46
N LEU A 35 -8.94 13.62 -8.57
CA LEU A 35 -8.12 12.91 -7.60
C LEU A 35 -7.49 13.91 -6.63
N ILE A 36 -7.68 13.72 -5.33
CA ILE A 36 -7.05 14.50 -4.27
C ILE A 36 -6.07 13.59 -3.51
N ASP A 37 -4.78 13.87 -3.59
CA ASP A 37 -3.73 13.14 -2.86
C ASP A 37 -2.62 14.13 -2.46
N PRO A 38 -2.09 14.08 -1.24
CA PRO A 38 -0.99 14.95 -0.84
C PRO A 38 0.31 14.70 -1.62
N LYS A 39 0.44 13.55 -2.29
CA LYS A 39 1.58 13.22 -3.15
C LYS A 39 1.22 13.39 -4.63
N GLU A 40 2.19 13.79 -5.42
CA GLU A 40 2.03 13.87 -6.88
C GLU A 40 2.12 12.50 -7.58
N TYR A 41 2.37 11.42 -6.83
CA TYR A 41 2.66 10.08 -7.36
C TYR A 41 1.85 8.99 -6.66
N PHE A 42 1.62 7.94 -7.42
CA PHE A 42 1.19 6.62 -6.96
C PHE A 42 2.43 5.74 -6.72
N GLU A 43 2.40 4.93 -5.69
CA GLU A 43 3.47 4.00 -5.37
C GLU A 43 2.97 2.56 -5.29
N ILE A 44 3.70 1.63 -5.92
CA ILE A 44 3.43 0.20 -5.83
C ILE A 44 3.99 -0.31 -4.51
N THR A 45 3.16 -0.30 -3.46
CA THR A 45 3.58 -0.46 -2.07
C THR A 45 4.32 -1.78 -1.77
N TRP A 46 3.96 -2.88 -2.40
CA TRP A 46 4.65 -4.17 -2.20
C TRP A 46 6.01 -4.27 -2.91
N ALA A 47 6.39 -3.25 -3.67
CA ALA A 47 7.69 -3.14 -4.30
C ALA A 47 8.66 -2.21 -3.55
N ASN A 48 8.18 -1.47 -2.53
CA ASN A 48 8.95 -0.47 -1.81
C ASN A 48 10.21 -1.05 -1.16
N LEU A 49 10.11 -2.24 -0.58
CA LEU A 49 11.23 -2.87 0.12
C LEU A 49 12.35 -3.25 -0.84
N ARG A 50 12.01 -3.74 -2.04
CA ARG A 50 13.00 -3.93 -3.10
C ARG A 50 13.57 -2.61 -3.58
N THR A 51 12.75 -1.58 -3.72
CA THR A 51 13.22 -0.24 -4.10
C THR A 51 14.22 0.32 -3.08
N THR A 52 14.02 0.04 -1.79
CA THR A 52 14.98 0.42 -0.73
C THR A 52 16.35 -0.27 -0.94
N VAL A 53 16.36 -1.51 -1.38
CA VAL A 53 17.57 -2.29 -1.61
C VAL A 53 18.17 -2.04 -3.00
N GLU A 54 17.32 -1.78 -4.00
CA GLU A 54 17.67 -1.49 -5.39
C GLU A 54 16.93 -0.24 -5.87
N PRO A 55 17.46 0.99 -5.64
CA PRO A 55 16.77 2.24 -5.94
C PRO A 55 16.36 2.41 -7.41
N SER A 56 17.09 1.81 -8.37
CA SER A 56 16.73 1.82 -9.78
C SER A 56 15.35 1.19 -10.07
N PHE A 57 14.91 0.28 -9.21
CA PHE A 57 13.58 -0.33 -9.28
C PHE A 57 12.46 0.71 -9.06
N GLY A 58 12.78 1.80 -8.35
CA GLY A 58 11.88 2.91 -8.06
C GLY A 58 11.35 3.62 -9.29
N GLU A 59 12.13 3.68 -10.36
CA GLU A 59 11.70 4.29 -11.63
C GLU A 59 10.42 3.64 -12.19
N ARG A 60 10.21 2.36 -11.90
CA ARG A 60 9.05 1.58 -12.32
C ARG A 60 7.91 1.61 -11.32
N THR A 61 8.19 1.89 -10.05
CA THR A 61 7.25 1.69 -8.93
C THR A 61 6.69 2.97 -8.36
N VAL A 62 7.39 4.09 -8.54
CA VAL A 62 6.93 5.44 -8.17
C VAL A 62 6.50 6.16 -9.45
N ILE A 63 5.20 6.32 -9.63
CA ILE A 63 4.55 6.70 -10.89
C ILE A 63 3.75 7.98 -10.67
N ASN A 64 4.00 9.03 -11.45
CA ASN A 64 3.21 10.25 -11.34
C ASN A 64 1.72 9.98 -11.60
N HIS A 65 0.84 10.63 -10.87
CA HIS A 65 -0.60 10.52 -11.11
C HIS A 65 -0.98 10.93 -12.54
N ARG A 66 -0.27 11.90 -13.11
CA ARG A 66 -0.49 12.37 -14.50
C ARG A 66 -0.15 11.34 -15.57
N ASP A 67 0.66 10.33 -15.26
CA ASP A 67 1.05 9.30 -16.24
C ASP A 67 -0.12 8.36 -16.58
N TYR A 68 -1.07 8.17 -15.67
CA TYR A 68 -2.22 7.27 -15.86
C TYR A 68 -3.58 7.98 -15.83
N LEU A 69 -3.69 9.11 -15.13
CA LEU A 69 -4.91 9.93 -15.08
C LEU A 69 -4.75 11.11 -16.07
N VAL A 70 -4.92 10.80 -17.36
CA VAL A 70 -4.72 11.77 -18.45
C VAL A 70 -5.98 12.59 -18.77
N ASN A 71 -7.15 12.11 -18.33
CA ASN A 71 -8.44 12.79 -18.53
C ASN A 71 -9.16 12.99 -17.19
N GLY A 72 -8.46 13.61 -16.23
CA GLY A 72 -8.99 13.94 -14.92
C GLY A 72 -8.17 15.06 -14.29
N ARG A 73 -8.72 15.66 -13.25
CA ARG A 73 -8.03 16.69 -12.48
C ARG A 73 -7.30 16.07 -11.30
N ILE A 74 -6.10 16.55 -11.01
CA ILE A 74 -5.29 16.15 -9.86
C ILE A 74 -5.10 17.38 -8.98
N LEU A 75 -5.46 17.27 -7.71
CA LEU A 75 -5.17 18.24 -6.67
C LEU A 75 -4.18 17.63 -5.69
N THR A 76 -2.96 18.17 -5.69
CA THR A 76 -1.90 17.73 -4.76
C THR A 76 -2.11 18.42 -3.41
N SER A 77 -3.07 17.90 -2.64
CA SER A 77 -3.48 18.43 -1.34
C SER A 77 -4.10 17.32 -0.48
N SER A 78 -4.27 17.59 0.81
CA SER A 78 -4.97 16.70 1.73
C SER A 78 -6.42 17.12 1.89
N ALA A 79 -7.35 16.18 1.94
CA ALA A 79 -8.72 16.46 2.37
C ALA A 79 -8.74 16.71 3.88
N THR A 80 -9.45 17.74 4.31
CA THR A 80 -9.60 18.15 5.72
C THR A 80 -11.04 18.02 6.20
N ASN A 81 -12.01 18.12 5.30
CA ASN A 81 -13.43 17.94 5.64
C ASN A 81 -14.23 17.40 4.44
N VAL A 82 -15.33 16.75 4.76
CA VAL A 82 -16.37 16.27 3.81
C VAL A 82 -17.73 16.72 4.31
N THR A 83 -18.49 17.33 3.42
CA THR A 83 -19.92 17.63 3.59
C THR A 83 -20.76 16.71 2.70
N GLU A 84 -22.08 16.91 2.61
CA GLU A 84 -22.98 16.07 1.79
C GLU A 84 -22.64 16.08 0.30
N ASN A 85 -22.00 17.14 -0.22
CA ASN A 85 -21.78 17.34 -1.64
C ASN A 85 -20.43 18.00 -1.99
N GLU A 86 -19.55 18.21 -1.01
CA GLU A 86 -18.28 18.91 -1.20
C GLU A 86 -17.17 18.30 -0.33
N VAL A 87 -15.94 18.37 -0.82
CA VAL A 87 -14.71 18.10 -0.09
C VAL A 87 -13.96 19.41 0.09
N VAL A 88 -13.49 19.67 1.30
CA VAL A 88 -12.57 20.78 1.62
C VAL A 88 -11.16 20.24 1.74
N THR A 89 -10.19 20.94 1.16
CA THR A 89 -8.77 20.58 1.20
C THR A 89 -7.99 21.47 2.15
N ALA A 90 -6.76 21.08 2.47
CA ALA A 90 -5.87 21.82 3.40
C ALA A 90 -5.45 23.21 2.90
N ASP A 91 -5.55 23.44 1.60
CA ASP A 91 -5.32 24.72 0.93
C ASP A 91 -6.63 25.44 0.57
N ASP A 92 -7.69 25.17 1.32
CA ASP A 92 -9.02 25.81 1.27
C ASP A 92 -9.75 25.67 -0.08
N HIS A 93 -9.37 24.71 -0.95
CA HIS A 93 -10.19 24.40 -2.11
C HIS A 93 -11.46 23.67 -1.70
N VAL A 94 -12.59 24.10 -2.24
CA VAL A 94 -13.88 23.43 -2.14
C VAL A 94 -14.14 22.69 -3.43
N VAL A 95 -14.24 21.38 -3.35
CA VAL A 95 -14.40 20.49 -4.52
C VAL A 95 -15.77 19.80 -4.46
N PRO A 96 -16.73 20.23 -5.29
CA PRO A 96 -18.06 19.62 -5.32
C PRO A 96 -18.01 18.24 -5.96
N TYR A 97 -18.87 17.33 -5.47
CA TYR A 97 -19.01 15.98 -6.01
C TYR A 97 -20.46 15.53 -6.15
N ASP A 98 -20.72 14.66 -7.12
CA ASP A 98 -21.93 13.86 -7.21
C ASP A 98 -21.68 12.47 -6.57
N TYR A 99 -20.44 11.94 -6.69
CA TYR A 99 -19.98 10.71 -6.04
C TYR A 99 -18.62 10.95 -5.39
N LEU A 100 -18.44 10.40 -4.19
CA LEU A 100 -17.20 10.46 -3.44
C LEU A 100 -16.64 9.05 -3.20
N VAL A 101 -15.32 8.89 -3.36
CA VAL A 101 -14.60 7.66 -3.03
C VAL A 101 -13.51 7.96 -2.01
N VAL A 102 -13.66 7.44 -0.79
CA VAL A 102 -12.66 7.56 0.27
C VAL A 102 -11.70 6.37 0.18
N ALA A 103 -10.47 6.62 -0.24
CA ALA A 103 -9.41 5.62 -0.48
C ALA A 103 -8.10 5.96 0.24
N THR A 104 -8.18 6.64 1.40
CA THR A 104 -7.03 7.21 2.12
C THR A 104 -6.12 6.19 2.80
N GLY A 105 -6.60 4.96 3.00
CA GLY A 105 -5.80 3.83 3.50
C GLY A 105 -5.03 4.16 4.78
N HIS A 106 -3.70 4.07 4.73
CA HIS A 106 -2.77 4.40 5.81
C HIS A 106 -1.99 5.68 5.47
N VAL A 107 -1.60 6.44 6.50
CA VAL A 107 -0.81 7.67 6.35
C VAL A 107 0.62 7.40 6.81
N GLU A 108 1.55 7.47 5.87
CA GLU A 108 2.98 7.42 6.11
C GLU A 108 3.60 8.80 5.81
N PRO A 109 4.47 9.33 6.68
CA PRO A 109 5.20 10.57 6.40
C PRO A 109 6.28 10.32 5.34
N VAL A 110 5.89 10.46 4.08
CA VAL A 110 6.78 10.29 2.93
C VAL A 110 6.87 11.59 2.14
N PRO A 111 7.96 11.81 1.36
CA PRO A 111 8.07 12.94 0.47
C PRO A 111 6.88 13.06 -0.48
N GLN A 112 6.47 14.30 -0.77
CA GLN A 112 5.29 14.56 -1.60
C GLN A 112 5.59 14.51 -3.11
N THR A 113 6.84 14.79 -3.50
CA THR A 113 7.26 14.74 -4.90
C THR A 113 7.92 13.41 -5.25
N ARG A 114 7.75 12.97 -6.50
CA ARG A 114 8.38 11.75 -7.02
C ARG A 114 9.90 11.79 -6.91
N THR A 115 10.49 12.93 -7.24
CA THR A 115 11.94 13.10 -7.19
C THR A 115 12.49 12.95 -5.77
N GLU A 116 11.86 13.59 -4.79
CA GLU A 116 12.26 13.43 -3.39
C GLU A 116 12.07 12.01 -2.88
N ARG A 117 10.99 11.32 -3.32
CA ARG A 117 10.75 9.92 -2.96
C ARG A 117 11.84 9.00 -3.51
N LEU A 118 12.25 9.16 -4.75
CA LEU A 118 13.36 8.41 -5.35
C LEU A 118 14.68 8.72 -4.63
N ASN A 119 14.95 9.98 -4.31
CA ASN A 119 16.11 10.37 -3.52
C ASN A 119 16.09 9.78 -2.10
N HIS A 120 14.90 9.66 -1.49
CA HIS A 120 14.74 8.98 -0.20
C HIS A 120 15.18 7.51 -0.29
N TYR A 121 14.76 6.77 -1.32
CA TYR A 121 15.21 5.40 -1.52
C TYR A 121 16.72 5.29 -1.74
N GLN A 122 17.33 6.23 -2.45
CA GLN A 122 18.78 6.29 -2.59
C GLN A 122 19.50 6.47 -1.24
N LYS A 123 18.97 7.35 -0.38
CA LYS A 123 19.50 7.57 0.98
C LYS A 123 19.34 6.32 1.85
N GLU A 124 18.19 5.66 1.83
CA GLU A 124 17.98 4.42 2.58
C GLU A 124 18.89 3.29 2.07
N ASN A 125 19.08 3.18 0.77
CA ASN A 125 20.04 2.23 0.19
C ASN A 125 21.47 2.52 0.61
N GLN A 126 21.88 3.80 0.68
CA GLN A 126 23.21 4.18 1.14
C GLN A 126 23.43 3.83 2.63
N LYS A 127 22.40 3.96 3.48
CA LYS A 127 22.46 3.48 4.87
C LYS A 127 22.73 1.97 4.91
N ILE A 128 22.01 1.18 4.08
CA ILE A 128 22.24 -0.26 3.98
C ILE A 128 23.68 -0.54 3.54
N LYS A 129 24.16 0.14 2.50
CA LYS A 129 25.51 -0.09 1.95
C LYS A 129 26.61 0.23 2.95
N SER A 130 26.51 1.33 3.68
CA SER A 130 27.54 1.77 4.64
C SER A 130 27.54 0.96 5.94
N ALA A 131 26.38 0.44 6.37
CA ALA A 131 26.25 -0.32 7.61
C ALA A 131 26.92 -1.69 7.50
N LYS A 132 27.55 -2.15 8.59
CA LYS A 132 28.01 -3.55 8.79
C LYS A 132 26.94 -4.37 9.50
N SER A 133 26.17 -3.72 10.36
CA SER A 133 25.10 -4.33 11.16
C SER A 133 23.81 -3.54 11.03
N ILE A 134 22.68 -4.24 10.83
CA ILE A 134 21.37 -3.65 10.57
C ILE A 134 20.33 -4.29 11.49
N LEU A 135 19.56 -3.45 12.16
CA LEU A 135 18.42 -3.86 12.97
C LEU A 135 17.10 -3.62 12.20
N ILE A 136 16.27 -4.65 12.12
CA ILE A 136 14.90 -4.55 11.57
C ILE A 136 13.92 -4.73 12.73
N VAL A 137 13.06 -3.75 12.95
CA VAL A 137 12.08 -3.75 14.04
C VAL A 137 10.69 -4.01 13.47
N GLY A 138 10.16 -5.22 13.74
CA GLY A 138 8.86 -5.68 13.26
C GLY A 138 8.96 -6.91 12.37
N GLY A 139 8.27 -7.99 12.75
CA GLY A 139 8.25 -9.29 12.05
C GLY A 139 6.97 -9.52 11.24
N GLY A 140 6.30 -8.44 10.82
CA GLY A 140 5.23 -8.47 9.83
C GLY A 140 5.76 -8.67 8.41
N PRO A 141 4.88 -8.58 7.38
CA PRO A 141 5.29 -8.76 5.98
C PRO A 141 6.46 -7.86 5.59
N SER A 142 6.40 -6.57 5.94
CA SER A 142 7.43 -5.60 5.58
C SER A 142 8.80 -5.96 6.17
N GLY A 143 8.87 -6.31 7.45
CA GLY A 143 10.14 -6.65 8.07
C GLY A 143 10.75 -7.95 7.54
N VAL A 144 9.92 -8.96 7.31
CA VAL A 144 10.36 -10.25 6.75
C VAL A 144 10.85 -10.07 5.30
N GLU A 145 10.14 -9.31 4.49
CA GLU A 145 10.51 -9.06 3.09
C GLU A 145 11.78 -8.20 3.00
N LEU A 146 11.89 -7.14 3.82
CA LEU A 146 13.11 -6.31 3.86
C LEU A 146 14.33 -7.12 4.31
N ALA A 147 14.18 -7.91 5.37
CA ALA A 147 15.24 -8.79 5.82
C ALA A 147 15.68 -9.76 4.71
N GLY A 148 14.71 -10.31 3.97
CA GLY A 148 14.97 -11.19 2.85
C GLY A 148 15.70 -10.52 1.68
N GLU A 149 15.29 -9.30 1.31
CA GLU A 149 15.95 -8.53 0.25
C GLU A 149 17.39 -8.18 0.65
N ILE A 150 17.62 -7.70 1.88
CA ILE A 150 18.97 -7.34 2.36
C ILE A 150 19.86 -8.59 2.48
N ALA A 151 19.34 -9.69 3.05
CA ALA A 151 20.13 -10.92 3.25
C ALA A 151 20.63 -11.52 1.93
N VAL A 152 19.89 -11.35 0.83
CA VAL A 152 20.28 -11.85 -0.49
C VAL A 152 21.23 -10.90 -1.20
N ASP A 153 20.95 -9.59 -1.17
CA ASP A 153 21.75 -8.61 -1.93
C ASP A 153 23.03 -8.17 -1.18
N PHE A 154 23.05 -8.30 0.15
CA PHE A 154 24.16 -7.91 1.01
C PHE A 154 24.49 -9.03 2.03
N PRO A 155 24.94 -10.20 1.59
CA PRO A 155 25.10 -11.40 2.43
C PRO A 155 26.21 -11.27 3.50
N ASP A 156 27.04 -10.26 3.43
CA ASP A 156 28.09 -9.91 4.39
C ASP A 156 27.59 -9.08 5.58
N LYS A 157 26.37 -8.55 5.53
CA LYS A 157 25.80 -7.74 6.60
C LYS A 157 25.29 -8.60 7.76
N LYS A 158 25.52 -8.15 8.98
CA LYS A 158 24.89 -8.73 10.17
C LYS A 158 23.47 -8.21 10.28
N LEU A 159 22.48 -9.08 10.15
CA LEU A 159 21.06 -8.71 10.24
C LEU A 159 20.45 -9.24 11.53
N THR A 160 19.77 -8.38 12.28
CA THR A 160 18.95 -8.76 13.42
C THR A 160 17.52 -8.28 13.20
N LEU A 161 16.54 -9.18 13.25
CA LEU A 161 15.12 -8.86 13.20
C LEU A 161 14.50 -9.09 14.58
N VAL A 162 13.90 -8.03 15.16
CA VAL A 162 13.22 -8.09 16.44
C VAL A 162 11.72 -7.97 16.25
N HIS A 163 10.96 -8.84 16.89
CA HIS A 163 9.51 -8.84 16.81
C HIS A 163 8.87 -9.07 18.19
N LYS A 164 7.87 -8.23 18.55
CA LYS A 164 7.17 -8.33 19.83
C LYS A 164 6.29 -9.57 19.95
N GLY A 165 5.80 -10.12 18.84
CA GLY A 165 4.96 -11.30 18.82
C GLY A 165 5.76 -12.59 19.01
N SER A 166 5.07 -13.66 19.36
CA SER A 166 5.66 -14.99 19.58
C SER A 166 6.06 -15.69 18.28
N ARG A 167 5.62 -15.18 17.09
CA ARG A 167 5.97 -15.71 15.77
C ARG A 167 5.97 -14.60 14.72
N LEU A 168 6.70 -14.81 13.64
CA LEU A 168 6.63 -13.93 12.48
C LEU A 168 5.27 -14.02 11.78
N LEU A 169 4.91 -12.99 11.00
CA LEU A 169 3.77 -13.03 10.08
C LEU A 169 2.48 -13.51 10.76
N GLU A 170 2.12 -12.93 11.90
CA GLU A 170 0.96 -13.36 12.73
C GLU A 170 -0.38 -13.40 11.99
N PHE A 171 -0.49 -12.70 10.87
CA PHE A 171 -1.69 -12.65 10.02
C PHE A 171 -1.88 -13.89 9.12
N ILE A 172 -0.87 -14.77 9.02
CA ILE A 172 -0.91 -16.03 8.29
C ILE A 172 -0.75 -17.22 9.24
N GLY A 173 -1.00 -18.44 8.73
CA GLY A 173 -0.91 -19.66 9.54
C GLY A 173 0.52 -19.99 10.01
N PRO A 174 0.66 -20.76 11.09
CA PRO A 174 1.96 -21.08 11.70
C PRO A 174 2.93 -21.75 10.73
N LYS A 175 2.45 -22.68 9.88
CA LYS A 175 3.31 -23.36 8.90
C LYS A 175 4.03 -22.41 7.94
N ALA A 176 3.36 -21.33 7.52
CA ALA A 176 3.95 -20.32 6.64
C ALA A 176 4.95 -19.44 7.42
N ALA A 177 4.62 -19.08 8.64
CA ALA A 177 5.50 -18.34 9.54
C ALA A 177 6.80 -19.10 9.83
N ASP A 178 6.70 -20.41 10.15
CA ASP A 178 7.86 -21.27 10.41
C ASP A 178 8.76 -21.40 9.17
N LYS A 179 8.18 -21.53 7.98
CA LYS A 179 8.95 -21.59 6.74
C LYS A 179 9.70 -20.28 6.49
N ALA A 180 9.09 -19.12 6.74
CA ALA A 180 9.73 -17.83 6.64
C ALA A 180 10.88 -17.67 7.68
N LEU A 181 10.61 -18.06 8.94
CA LEU A 181 11.63 -18.04 10.00
C LEU A 181 12.85 -18.92 9.68
N ASN A 182 12.61 -20.16 9.23
CA ASN A 182 13.66 -21.08 8.87
C ASN A 182 14.50 -20.56 7.68
N TRP A 183 13.84 -19.95 6.69
CA TRP A 183 14.52 -19.34 5.56
C TRP A 183 15.42 -18.17 6.01
N LEU A 184 14.92 -17.26 6.86
CA LEU A 184 15.70 -16.14 7.39
C LEU A 184 16.92 -16.63 8.18
N LYS A 185 16.73 -17.62 9.05
CA LYS A 185 17.86 -18.25 9.81
C LYS A 185 18.89 -18.89 8.89
N ALA A 186 18.46 -19.60 7.84
CA ALA A 186 19.35 -20.19 6.84
C ALA A 186 20.17 -19.13 6.08
N HIS A 187 19.63 -17.90 5.97
CA HIS A 187 20.32 -16.73 5.40
C HIS A 187 21.02 -15.84 6.45
N ARG A 188 21.33 -16.42 7.63
CA ARG A 188 22.10 -15.78 8.72
C ARG A 188 21.41 -14.53 9.33
N VAL A 189 20.11 -14.42 9.22
CA VAL A 189 19.35 -13.38 9.93
C VAL A 189 19.10 -13.87 11.37
N GLU A 190 19.59 -13.12 12.34
CA GLU A 190 19.25 -13.34 13.76
C GLU A 190 17.81 -12.88 13.99
N VAL A 191 16.94 -13.76 14.48
CA VAL A 191 15.52 -13.43 14.72
C VAL A 191 15.22 -13.56 16.21
N LYS A 192 14.81 -12.45 16.83
CA LYS A 192 14.41 -12.33 18.23
C LYS A 192 12.89 -12.13 18.31
N LEU A 193 12.19 -13.12 18.85
CA LEU A 193 10.72 -13.10 19.03
C LEU A 193 10.36 -12.80 20.49
N GLY A 194 9.13 -12.33 20.72
CA GLY A 194 8.64 -11.99 22.07
C GLY A 194 9.32 -10.77 22.68
N GLN A 195 10.01 -9.96 21.87
CA GLN A 195 10.77 -8.80 22.33
C GLN A 195 10.41 -7.56 21.51
N SER A 196 10.45 -6.41 22.16
CA SER A 196 10.37 -5.09 21.52
C SER A 196 11.65 -4.28 21.75
N VAL A 197 11.86 -3.27 20.94
CA VAL A 197 13.00 -2.34 21.05
C VAL A 197 12.47 -0.96 21.39
N ASP A 198 13.07 -0.28 22.36
CA ASP A 198 12.80 1.13 22.65
C ASP A 198 13.70 2.00 21.78
N LEU A 199 13.11 2.60 20.74
CA LEU A 199 13.83 3.49 19.81
C LEU A 199 13.98 4.93 20.32
N ARG A 200 13.41 5.27 21.48
CA ARG A 200 13.57 6.61 22.11
C ARG A 200 14.90 6.75 22.84
N ASN A 201 15.46 5.64 23.28
CA ASN A 201 16.69 5.55 24.07
C ASN A 201 17.80 4.82 23.29
N VAL A 202 18.01 5.23 22.04
CA VAL A 202 19.15 4.72 21.25
C VAL A 202 20.38 5.54 21.59
N SER A 203 21.49 4.89 21.95
CA SER A 203 22.77 5.59 22.18
C SER A 203 23.38 6.07 20.87
N ASP A 204 24.24 7.09 20.93
CA ASP A 204 25.00 7.59 19.77
C ASP A 204 25.87 6.50 19.13
N GLU A 205 26.20 5.46 19.88
CA GLU A 205 26.98 4.30 19.42
C GLU A 205 26.12 3.22 18.74
N GLY A 206 24.84 3.45 18.49
CA GLY A 206 23.93 2.48 17.84
C GLY A 206 23.57 1.29 18.74
N THR A 207 23.43 1.52 20.05
CA THR A 207 23.04 0.51 21.02
C THR A 207 21.53 0.55 21.28
N TYR A 208 20.86 -0.57 21.10
CA TYR A 208 19.41 -0.75 21.22
C TYR A 208 19.09 -1.71 22.37
N ALA A 209 18.34 -1.25 23.37
CA ALA A 209 17.86 -2.10 24.46
C ALA A 209 16.56 -2.81 24.07
N THR A 210 16.46 -4.10 24.37
CA THR A 210 15.21 -4.86 24.18
C THR A 210 14.42 -4.98 25.47
N SER A 211 13.12 -5.27 25.35
CA SER A 211 12.24 -5.51 26.51
C SER A 211 12.63 -6.75 27.33
N ALA A 212 13.48 -7.63 26.82
CA ALA A 212 14.04 -8.78 27.53
C ALA A 212 15.35 -8.46 28.27
N GLY A 213 15.80 -7.19 28.26
CA GLY A 213 17.05 -6.77 28.89
C GLY A 213 18.30 -7.09 28.06
N GLU A 214 18.14 -7.50 26.82
CA GLU A 214 19.25 -7.72 25.90
C GLU A 214 19.66 -6.41 25.23
N THR A 215 20.90 -6.34 24.76
CA THR A 215 21.45 -5.22 24.02
C THR A 215 21.83 -5.66 22.60
N ILE A 216 21.41 -4.86 21.60
CA ILE A 216 21.72 -5.09 20.19
C ILE A 216 22.56 -3.91 19.69
N GLN A 217 23.70 -4.22 19.05
CA GLN A 217 24.52 -3.25 18.35
C GLN A 217 24.18 -3.26 16.88
N ALA A 218 23.79 -2.10 16.31
CA ALA A 218 23.53 -1.95 14.90
C ALA A 218 23.87 -0.53 14.43
N ASP A 219 24.50 -0.44 13.24
CA ASP A 219 24.89 0.84 12.63
C ASP A 219 23.68 1.63 12.11
N CYS A 220 22.60 0.93 11.78
CA CYS A 220 21.33 1.55 11.43
C CYS A 220 20.14 0.63 11.72
N HIS A 221 18.94 1.20 11.73
CA HIS A 221 17.71 0.44 11.88
C HIS A 221 16.67 0.79 10.83
N PHE A 222 15.75 -0.15 10.59
CA PHE A 222 14.54 0.02 9.79
C PHE A 222 13.31 -0.34 10.62
N LEU A 223 12.34 0.59 10.62
CA LEU A 223 11.10 0.43 11.37
C LEU A 223 10.02 -0.17 10.46
N CYS A 224 9.66 -1.41 10.73
CA CYS A 224 8.65 -2.17 9.97
C CYS A 224 7.42 -2.51 10.82
N ILE A 225 6.92 -1.53 11.57
CA ILE A 225 5.72 -1.62 12.40
C ILE A 225 4.49 -1.09 11.66
N GLY A 226 3.31 -1.30 12.27
CA GLY A 226 2.06 -0.81 11.69
C GLY A 226 2.03 0.71 11.51
N ILE A 227 1.42 1.14 10.43
CA ILE A 227 1.22 2.55 10.07
C ILE A 227 -0.21 2.95 10.46
N PRO A 228 -0.46 4.18 10.96
CA PRO A 228 -1.79 4.66 11.31
C PRO A 228 -2.74 4.71 10.11
N LEU A 229 -4.03 4.49 10.34
CA LEU A 229 -5.07 4.70 9.33
C LEU A 229 -5.20 6.17 8.96
N GLY A 230 -5.49 6.44 7.68
CA GLY A 230 -5.73 7.77 7.13
C GLY A 230 -7.15 8.28 7.38
N SER A 231 -7.70 8.08 8.59
CA SER A 231 -9.09 8.41 8.94
C SER A 231 -9.26 9.45 10.05
N ALA A 232 -8.17 9.90 10.68
CA ALA A 232 -8.27 10.82 11.83
C ALA A 232 -9.06 12.10 11.52
N TRP A 233 -8.86 12.66 10.33
CA TRP A 233 -9.53 13.86 9.84
C TRP A 233 -11.06 13.69 9.62
N LEU A 234 -11.52 12.44 9.41
CA LEU A 234 -12.96 12.16 9.21
C LEU A 234 -13.80 12.37 10.47
N ARG A 235 -13.16 12.47 11.64
CA ARG A 235 -13.87 12.71 12.91
C ARG A 235 -14.51 14.07 13.00
N GLU A 236 -14.09 15.02 12.17
CA GLU A 236 -14.65 16.38 12.07
C GLU A 236 -15.61 16.53 10.88
N SER A 237 -15.90 15.44 10.16
CA SER A 237 -16.74 15.44 8.95
C SER A 237 -18.11 14.79 9.20
N ILE A 238 -18.99 14.82 8.18
CA ILE A 238 -20.27 14.08 8.20
C ILE A 238 -20.11 12.58 8.36
N LEU A 239 -18.90 12.04 8.17
CA LEU A 239 -18.59 10.61 8.27
C LEU A 239 -18.14 10.18 9.68
N LYS A 240 -18.11 11.07 10.67
CA LYS A 240 -17.67 10.77 12.04
C LYS A 240 -18.37 9.56 12.67
N ASP A 241 -19.72 9.50 12.52
CA ASP A 241 -20.55 8.44 13.09
C ASP A 241 -20.55 7.15 12.23
N LYS A 242 -19.79 7.14 11.14
CA LYS A 242 -19.59 5.99 10.25
C LYS A 242 -18.26 5.29 10.50
N LEU A 243 -17.47 5.76 11.45
CA LEU A 243 -16.22 5.12 11.86
C LEU A 243 -16.49 4.05 12.93
N ASP A 244 -15.88 2.88 12.79
CA ASP A 244 -15.85 1.85 13.81
C ASP A 244 -14.87 2.24 14.96
N ASN A 245 -14.79 1.40 16.00
CA ASN A 245 -13.90 1.61 17.13
C ASN A 245 -12.40 1.59 16.79
N ARG A 246 -12.03 1.15 15.59
CA ARG A 246 -10.66 1.16 15.05
C ARG A 246 -10.41 2.32 14.09
N GLY A 247 -11.41 3.20 13.90
CA GLY A 247 -11.34 4.32 12.96
C GLY A 247 -11.53 3.93 11.50
N ARG A 248 -12.20 2.81 11.20
CA ARG A 248 -12.49 2.35 9.84
C ARG A 248 -13.89 2.75 9.44
N LEU A 249 -14.07 3.12 8.17
CA LEU A 249 -15.39 3.42 7.62
C LEU A 249 -16.20 2.13 7.46
N MET A 250 -17.38 2.12 8.06
CA MET A 250 -18.35 1.04 7.95
C MET A 250 -19.02 1.10 6.59
N VAL A 251 -18.91 0.02 5.81
CA VAL A 251 -19.48 -0.11 4.48
C VAL A 251 -20.48 -1.26 4.38
N ASP A 252 -21.32 -1.20 3.35
CA ASP A 252 -22.17 -2.32 2.94
C ASP A 252 -21.47 -3.22 1.90
N GLU A 253 -22.20 -4.22 1.41
CA GLU A 253 -21.68 -5.14 0.39
C GLU A 253 -21.42 -4.49 -0.98
N ASN A 254 -21.96 -3.31 -1.24
CA ASN A 254 -21.71 -2.54 -2.46
C ASN A 254 -20.53 -1.56 -2.32
N LEU A 255 -19.87 -1.54 -1.16
CA LEU A 255 -18.81 -0.62 -0.77
C LEU A 255 -19.29 0.83 -0.55
N LEU A 256 -20.59 1.05 -0.39
CA LEU A 256 -21.15 2.32 0.04
C LEU A 256 -20.96 2.49 1.55
N VAL A 257 -20.59 3.70 1.97
CA VAL A 257 -20.55 4.04 3.40
C VAL A 257 -21.97 3.97 3.95
N LYS A 258 -22.18 3.24 5.05
CA LYS A 258 -23.50 2.99 5.63
C LYS A 258 -24.28 4.28 5.84
N GLY A 259 -25.48 4.34 5.26
CA GLY A 259 -26.38 5.50 5.32
C GLY A 259 -26.14 6.57 4.25
N HIS A 260 -25.21 6.36 3.33
CA HIS A 260 -24.98 7.23 2.17
C HIS A 260 -25.23 6.46 0.87
N LYS A 261 -25.68 7.18 -0.17
CA LYS A 261 -26.02 6.60 -1.48
C LYS A 261 -25.00 6.94 -2.57
N ASN A 262 -24.07 7.84 -2.27
CA ASN A 262 -23.12 8.40 -3.21
C ASN A 262 -21.69 8.50 -2.63
N ILE A 263 -21.46 7.99 -1.42
CA ILE A 263 -20.14 7.98 -0.78
C ILE A 263 -19.68 6.53 -0.64
N PHE A 264 -18.58 6.19 -1.28
CA PHE A 264 -17.92 4.89 -1.24
C PHE A 264 -16.68 4.96 -0.37
N ALA A 265 -16.33 3.84 0.28
CA ALA A 265 -15.02 3.68 0.92
C ALA A 265 -14.36 2.38 0.47
N ILE A 266 -13.05 2.42 0.19
CA ILE A 266 -12.32 1.30 -0.41
C ILE A 266 -10.90 1.13 0.15
N GLY A 267 -10.42 -0.10 0.12
CA GLY A 267 -9.09 -0.45 0.62
C GLY A 267 -9.04 -0.52 2.13
N ASP A 268 -7.88 -0.21 2.69
CA ASP A 268 -7.56 -0.46 4.10
C ASP A 268 -8.39 0.38 5.08
N ILE A 269 -8.97 1.49 4.59
CA ILE A 269 -9.85 2.37 5.39
C ILE A 269 -11.18 1.73 5.78
N THR A 270 -11.60 0.63 5.12
CA THR A 270 -12.90 -0.02 5.35
C THR A 270 -12.91 -0.98 6.54
N ASP A 271 -14.08 -1.21 7.12
CA ASP A 271 -14.30 -2.20 8.21
C ASP A 271 -14.42 -3.65 7.74
N ILE A 272 -14.36 -3.91 6.42
CA ILE A 272 -14.46 -5.25 5.84
C ILE A 272 -13.53 -6.22 6.57
N PRO A 273 -14.04 -7.38 7.06
CA PRO A 273 -13.28 -8.32 7.89
C PRO A 273 -12.34 -9.20 7.04
N GLU A 274 -11.35 -8.56 6.44
CA GLU A 274 -10.32 -9.23 5.63
C GLU A 274 -8.92 -8.63 5.89
N ALA A 275 -7.89 -9.36 5.49
CA ALA A 275 -6.51 -8.87 5.54
C ALA A 275 -6.36 -7.64 4.66
N LYS A 276 -5.76 -6.56 5.20
CA LYS A 276 -5.56 -5.32 4.45
C LYS A 276 -4.38 -5.50 3.50
N GLN A 277 -4.71 -5.71 2.22
CA GLN A 277 -3.74 -6.04 1.17
C GLN A 277 -4.07 -5.26 -0.10
N GLY A 278 -3.04 -4.75 -0.76
CA GLY A 278 -3.21 -3.90 -1.94
C GLY A 278 -3.97 -4.58 -3.10
N TYR A 279 -3.89 -5.91 -3.26
CA TYR A 279 -4.65 -6.59 -4.31
C TYR A 279 -6.15 -6.66 -3.99
N LEU A 280 -6.54 -6.74 -2.70
CA LEU A 280 -7.94 -6.64 -2.28
C LEU A 280 -8.46 -5.22 -2.45
N ALA A 281 -7.64 -4.22 -2.11
CA ALA A 281 -7.94 -2.83 -2.37
C ALA A 281 -8.21 -2.55 -3.86
N GLN A 282 -7.49 -3.21 -4.78
CA GLN A 282 -7.77 -3.14 -6.23
C GLN A 282 -9.09 -3.80 -6.60
N LYS A 283 -9.47 -4.91 -5.97
CA LYS A 283 -10.80 -5.52 -6.19
C LYS A 283 -11.92 -4.58 -5.74
N HIS A 284 -11.76 -3.91 -4.57
CA HIS A 284 -12.71 -2.88 -4.15
C HIS A 284 -12.84 -1.78 -5.21
N ALA A 285 -11.72 -1.32 -5.76
CA ALA A 285 -11.70 -0.29 -6.79
C ALA A 285 -12.52 -0.67 -8.02
N LEU A 286 -12.40 -1.91 -8.50
CA LEU A 286 -13.14 -2.39 -9.68
C LEU A 286 -14.65 -2.50 -9.41
N VAL A 287 -15.05 -2.99 -8.23
CA VAL A 287 -16.47 -3.06 -7.83
C VAL A 287 -17.03 -1.65 -7.71
N THR A 288 -16.33 -0.73 -7.04
CA THR A 288 -16.77 0.65 -6.87
C THR A 288 -16.88 1.39 -8.20
N ALA A 289 -15.90 1.27 -9.09
CA ALA A 289 -15.97 1.89 -10.42
C ALA A 289 -17.16 1.36 -11.24
N LYS A 290 -17.45 0.05 -11.18
CA LYS A 290 -18.64 -0.53 -11.80
C LYS A 290 -19.93 0.05 -11.20
N ASN A 291 -20.01 0.14 -9.87
CA ASN A 291 -21.19 0.65 -9.18
C ASN A 291 -21.46 2.13 -9.47
N ILE A 292 -20.40 2.95 -9.50
CA ILE A 292 -20.53 4.36 -9.89
C ILE A 292 -21.06 4.49 -11.32
N ASN A 293 -20.54 3.71 -12.29
CA ASN A 293 -21.06 3.71 -13.65
C ASN A 293 -22.53 3.30 -13.70
N LEU A 294 -22.93 2.24 -12.99
CA LEU A 294 -24.35 1.81 -12.90
C LEU A 294 -25.25 2.92 -12.34
N LEU A 295 -24.81 3.62 -11.29
CA LEU A 295 -25.56 4.72 -10.71
C LEU A 295 -25.65 5.92 -11.65
N MET A 296 -24.57 6.24 -12.37
CA MET A 296 -24.58 7.30 -13.39
C MET A 296 -25.52 6.98 -14.55
N ASP A 297 -25.66 5.71 -14.90
CA ASP A 297 -26.62 5.22 -15.90
C ASP A 297 -28.07 5.12 -15.35
N GLY A 298 -28.34 5.63 -14.14
CA GLY A 298 -29.66 5.64 -13.53
C GLY A 298 -30.16 4.27 -13.04
N GLN A 299 -29.25 3.30 -12.86
CA GLN A 299 -29.64 1.98 -12.34
C GLN A 299 -30.02 2.05 -10.86
N LYS A 300 -30.97 1.20 -10.45
CA LYS A 300 -31.38 1.08 -9.04
C LYS A 300 -30.28 0.44 -8.19
N GLU A 301 -30.24 0.79 -6.91
CA GLU A 301 -29.28 0.21 -5.92
C GLU A 301 -29.29 -1.33 -5.93
N SER A 302 -30.45 -1.97 -6.15
CA SER A 302 -30.58 -3.44 -6.25
C SER A 302 -29.82 -4.10 -7.42
N LYS A 303 -29.27 -3.30 -8.34
CA LYS A 303 -28.45 -3.75 -9.47
C LYS A 303 -26.96 -3.58 -9.25
N LEU A 304 -26.56 -2.98 -8.14
CA LEU A 304 -25.16 -2.78 -7.82
C LEU A 304 -24.42 -4.12 -7.62
N ALA A 305 -23.19 -4.15 -8.04
CA ALA A 305 -22.30 -5.29 -7.80
C ALA A 305 -21.93 -5.36 -6.32
N THR A 306 -21.95 -6.57 -5.77
CA THR A 306 -21.53 -6.83 -4.39
C THR A 306 -20.08 -7.26 -4.32
N TYR A 307 -19.37 -6.81 -3.29
CA TYR A 307 -18.06 -7.30 -2.93
C TYR A 307 -18.20 -8.45 -1.92
N GLN A 308 -17.53 -9.55 -2.20
CA GLN A 308 -17.43 -10.67 -1.26
C GLN A 308 -15.99 -10.77 -0.76
N PRO A 309 -15.75 -10.66 0.57
CA PRO A 309 -14.44 -10.88 1.14
C PRO A 309 -13.89 -12.24 0.72
N GLY A 310 -12.68 -12.25 0.18
CA GLY A 310 -12.06 -13.48 -0.29
C GLY A 310 -11.41 -14.30 0.83
N SER A 311 -11.14 -15.58 0.55
CA SER A 311 -10.29 -16.38 1.42
C SER A 311 -8.92 -15.73 1.60
N ALA A 312 -8.36 -15.84 2.80
CA ALA A 312 -7.05 -15.29 3.10
C ALA A 312 -5.96 -15.98 2.24
N ILE A 313 -5.49 -15.26 1.22
CA ILE A 313 -4.32 -15.64 0.43
C ILE A 313 -3.22 -14.65 0.77
N ALA A 314 -2.04 -15.16 1.10
CA ALA A 314 -0.88 -14.33 1.37
C ALA A 314 0.34 -14.90 0.66
N ILE A 315 1.11 -14.05 0.02
CA ILE A 315 2.41 -14.39 -0.54
C ILE A 315 3.41 -13.36 -0.02
N VAL A 316 4.41 -13.83 0.73
CA VAL A 316 5.48 -13.03 1.30
C VAL A 316 6.76 -13.39 0.57
N SER A 317 7.43 -12.41 -0.03
CA SER A 317 8.69 -12.63 -0.73
C SER A 317 9.83 -12.89 0.26
N LEU A 318 10.73 -13.79 -0.13
CA LEU A 318 11.94 -14.15 0.60
C LEU A 318 13.14 -13.92 -0.35
N GLY A 319 13.63 -12.69 -0.35
CA GLY A 319 14.61 -12.23 -1.31
C GLY A 319 14.13 -12.28 -2.76
N ARG A 320 15.07 -12.44 -3.70
CA ARG A 320 14.84 -12.27 -5.14
C ARG A 320 14.07 -13.39 -5.83
N LYS A 321 14.18 -14.63 -5.33
CA LYS A 321 13.78 -15.83 -6.08
C LYS A 321 12.76 -16.69 -5.35
N GLU A 322 12.62 -16.52 -4.04
CA GLU A 322 11.79 -17.37 -3.20
C GLU A 322 10.66 -16.59 -2.54
N ALA A 323 9.65 -17.32 -2.09
CA ALA A 323 8.55 -16.78 -1.30
C ALA A 323 7.93 -17.88 -0.45
N VAL A 324 7.15 -17.47 0.54
CA VAL A 324 6.18 -18.32 1.20
C VAL A 324 4.78 -17.87 0.81
N ALA A 325 3.96 -18.81 0.39
CA ALA A 325 2.57 -18.55 0.02
C ALA A 325 1.65 -19.42 0.88
N GLN A 326 0.61 -18.82 1.40
CA GLN A 326 -0.47 -19.49 2.08
C GLN A 326 -1.75 -19.32 1.28
N PHE A 327 -2.40 -20.43 1.00
CA PHE A 327 -3.73 -20.56 0.45
C PHE A 327 -4.64 -21.21 1.52
N PRO A 328 -5.98 -21.23 1.34
CA PRO A 328 -6.90 -21.75 2.36
C PRO A 328 -6.54 -23.15 2.88
N PHE A 329 -6.03 -24.03 2.02
CA PHE A 329 -5.78 -25.44 2.35
C PHE A 329 -4.31 -25.86 2.24
N VAL A 330 -3.41 -25.00 1.74
CA VAL A 330 -2.02 -25.37 1.48
C VAL A 330 -1.06 -24.24 1.71
N THR A 331 0.11 -24.57 2.25
CA THR A 331 1.25 -23.67 2.40
C THR A 331 2.41 -24.16 1.54
N ILE A 332 2.86 -23.32 0.62
CA ILE A 332 3.96 -23.59 -0.31
C ILE A 332 5.09 -22.62 -0.04
N SER A 333 6.36 -23.06 -0.14
CA SER A 333 7.53 -22.16 -0.06
C SER A 333 8.58 -22.52 -1.11
N GLY A 334 9.48 -21.60 -1.39
CA GLY A 334 10.59 -21.75 -2.33
C GLY A 334 10.36 -21.04 -3.66
N CYS A 335 10.96 -21.57 -4.73
CA CYS A 335 11.02 -20.90 -6.03
C CYS A 335 9.68 -20.82 -6.76
N ILE A 336 8.72 -21.73 -6.51
CA ILE A 336 7.41 -21.71 -7.21
C ILE A 336 6.62 -20.45 -6.83
N PRO A 337 6.28 -20.19 -5.55
CA PRO A 337 5.65 -18.93 -5.18
C PRO A 337 6.54 -17.71 -5.42
N GLY A 338 7.87 -17.88 -5.40
CA GLY A 338 8.84 -16.84 -5.74
C GLY A 338 8.72 -16.38 -7.19
N LYS A 339 8.52 -17.29 -8.14
CA LYS A 339 8.27 -16.93 -9.56
C LYS A 339 7.00 -16.11 -9.74
N ILE A 340 6.00 -16.33 -8.89
CA ILE A 340 4.72 -15.60 -8.94
C ILE A 340 4.91 -14.17 -8.42
N LYS A 341 5.57 -13.98 -7.26
CA LYS A 341 5.70 -12.67 -6.62
C LYS A 341 7.10 -12.07 -6.76
N SER A 342 8.14 -12.78 -6.33
CA SER A 342 9.47 -12.18 -6.06
C SER A 342 10.20 -11.74 -7.32
N LYS A 343 9.87 -12.28 -8.50
CA LYS A 343 10.53 -11.93 -9.77
C LYS A 343 10.32 -10.47 -10.15
N ASP A 344 9.08 -9.98 -10.12
CA ASP A 344 8.70 -8.64 -10.57
C ASP A 344 7.79 -7.90 -9.57
N LEU A 345 7.47 -8.53 -8.45
CA LEU A 345 6.58 -7.97 -7.42
C LEU A 345 5.30 -7.39 -8.03
N PHE A 346 4.72 -8.09 -9.02
CA PHE A 346 3.52 -7.67 -9.76
C PHE A 346 3.58 -6.26 -10.36
N VAL A 347 4.76 -5.67 -10.50
CA VAL A 347 4.93 -4.30 -10.99
C VAL A 347 4.40 -4.16 -12.42
N THR A 348 4.80 -5.08 -13.32
CA THR A 348 4.32 -5.08 -14.71
C THR A 348 2.79 -5.16 -14.79
N LYS A 349 2.17 -6.04 -14.00
CA LYS A 349 0.71 -6.16 -13.95
C LYS A 349 0.06 -4.88 -13.44
N THR A 350 0.56 -4.32 -12.34
CA THR A 350 0.01 -3.12 -11.71
C THR A 350 0.10 -1.91 -12.63
N ARG A 351 1.19 -1.77 -13.38
CA ARG A 351 1.36 -0.74 -14.41
C ARG A 351 0.36 -0.92 -15.55
N LYS A 352 0.22 -2.16 -16.06
CA LYS A 352 -0.74 -2.50 -17.12
C LYS A 352 -2.18 -2.20 -16.71
N ASP A 353 -2.57 -2.51 -15.48
CA ASP A 353 -3.91 -2.21 -14.94
C ASP A 353 -4.21 -0.69 -14.96
N ARG A 354 -3.18 0.15 -15.04
CA ARG A 354 -3.26 1.62 -15.19
C ARG A 354 -3.00 2.12 -16.60
N GLY A 355 -2.89 1.21 -17.57
CA GLY A 355 -2.66 1.55 -18.99
C GLY A 355 -1.23 1.98 -19.29
N LEU A 356 -0.27 1.62 -18.44
CA LEU A 356 1.14 1.93 -18.61
C LEU A 356 1.90 0.70 -19.15
N ASP A 357 3.03 0.95 -19.82
CA ASP A 357 3.96 -0.10 -20.23
C ASP A 357 4.61 -0.79 -19.01
N SER A 358 5.43 -1.83 -19.23
CA SER A 358 6.10 -2.57 -18.17
C SER A 358 7.11 -1.74 -17.38
N GLY A 359 7.55 -0.60 -17.92
CA GLY A 359 8.67 0.19 -17.39
C GLY A 359 10.02 -0.52 -17.45
N ILE A 360 10.10 -1.67 -18.14
CA ILE A 360 11.37 -2.37 -18.38
C ILE A 360 12.00 -1.72 -19.62
N PRO A 361 13.25 -1.22 -19.53
CA PRO A 361 13.94 -0.68 -20.70
C PRO A 361 13.96 -1.73 -21.82
N SER A 362 13.56 -1.35 -23.04
CA SER A 362 13.64 -2.25 -24.17
C SER A 362 15.11 -2.55 -24.45
N SER A 363 15.44 -3.83 -24.65
CA SER A 363 16.81 -4.27 -25.00
C SER A 363 17.32 -3.73 -26.35
N LYS A 364 16.51 -2.96 -27.06
CA LYS A 364 16.81 -2.42 -28.38
C LYS A 364 17.72 -1.19 -28.39
N ASN A 365 18.03 -0.57 -27.24
CA ASN A 365 18.90 0.63 -27.19
C ASN A 365 20.32 0.33 -26.66
N LYS A 366 20.85 -0.87 -26.86
CA LYS A 366 22.24 -1.22 -26.54
C LYS A 366 23.15 -1.30 -27.79
N CYS A 367 22.79 -0.66 -28.88
CA CYS A 367 23.66 -0.49 -30.03
C CYS A 367 23.47 0.91 -30.61
N SER A 368 24.21 1.85 -30.11
CA SER A 368 24.70 3.05 -30.82
C SER A 368 25.86 3.64 -30.03
#